data_08b1215b4694ba0a12140a3993a34ace
#
_entry.id   08b1215b4694ba0a12140a3993a34ace
#
_cell.length_a   1.000
_cell.length_b   1.000
_cell.length_c   1.000
_cell.angle_alpha   90.00
_cell.angle_beta   90.00
_cell.angle_gamma   90.00
#
_symmetry.space_group_name_H-M   'P 1'
#
loop_
_entity.id
_entity.type
_entity.pdbx_description
1 polymer ?
#
loop_
_entity_poly.entity_id
_entity_poly.type
_entity_poly.pdbx_seq_one_letter_code
_entity_poly.pdbx_strand_id
1 'polypeptide(L)'
;MRVVDPLKAERSVSFEEVVFCIERARLLDIVEHPNQERYGEQRIFIVNIREYAYLVPFVETEREIFLKTIIPSRKATRKYLGGSRGGED
;
A
#
# COMPACT_ATOMS: atom_id res chain seq x y z
N MET A 1 -14.54 10.78 2.14
CA MET A 1 -13.10 10.71 2.35
C MET A 1 -12.36 11.17 1.13
N ARG A 2 -11.30 11.89 1.33
CA ARG A 2 -10.58 12.42 0.21
C ARG A 2 -9.16 11.90 0.23
N VAL A 3 -8.65 11.49 -0.91
CA VAL A 3 -7.30 11.00 -1.04
C VAL A 3 -6.46 12.08 -1.72
N VAL A 4 -5.35 12.41 -1.09
CA VAL A 4 -4.47 13.45 -1.61
C VAL A 4 -3.26 12.80 -2.24
N ASP A 5 -2.98 13.18 -3.46
CA ASP A 5 -1.88 12.61 -4.22
C ASP A 5 -0.78 13.64 -4.37
N PRO A 6 0.22 13.62 -3.52
CA PRO A 6 1.27 14.63 -3.58
C PRO A 6 2.26 14.43 -4.71
N LEU A 7 2.29 13.25 -5.31
CA LEU A 7 3.22 12.98 -6.37
C LEU A 7 2.53 12.34 -7.52
N LYS A 8 2.90 12.73 -8.72
CA LYS A 8 2.39 12.04 -9.83
C LYS A 8 3.21 10.84 -9.95
N ALA A 9 2.69 9.85 -10.54
CA ALA A 9 3.36 8.62 -10.66
C ALA A 9 4.62 8.71 -11.39
N GLU A 10 5.66 8.35 -10.80
CA GLU A 10 6.84 8.28 -11.50
C GLU A 10 7.01 6.90 -11.98
N ARG A 11 6.22 5.93 -11.58
CA ARG A 11 6.34 4.62 -12.06
C ARG A 11 5.08 4.35 -12.75
N SER A 12 4.83 3.17 -13.18
CA SER A 12 3.62 2.87 -13.89
C SER A 12 2.42 2.79 -12.97
N VAL A 13 2.62 2.91 -11.67
CA VAL A 13 1.52 2.84 -10.72
C VAL A 13 1.26 4.21 -10.15
N SER A 14 0.02 4.65 -10.17
CA SER A 14 -0.34 5.95 -9.65
C SER A 14 -1.15 5.80 -8.38
N PHE A 15 -1.29 6.87 -7.62
CA PHE A 15 -2.12 6.82 -6.43
C PHE A 15 -3.58 6.56 -6.80
N GLU A 16 -4.00 6.98 -7.97
CA GLU A 16 -5.35 6.69 -8.39
C GLU A 16 -5.56 5.21 -8.57
N GLU A 17 -4.56 4.52 -9.07
CA GLU A 17 -4.67 3.09 -9.24
C GLU A 17 -4.69 2.40 -7.87
N VAL A 18 -3.96 2.94 -6.91
CA VAL A 18 -4.00 2.41 -5.56
C VAL A 18 -5.40 2.50 -4.99
N VAL A 19 -6.03 3.66 -5.14
CA VAL A 19 -7.38 3.85 -4.63
C VAL A 19 -8.34 2.90 -5.31
N PHE A 20 -8.21 2.76 -6.62
CA PHE A 20 -9.06 1.88 -7.38
C PHE A 20 -8.94 0.46 -6.86
N CYS A 21 -7.72 0.00 -6.59
CA CYS A 21 -7.53 -1.35 -6.10
C CYS A 21 -8.08 -1.52 -4.69
N ILE A 22 -7.93 -0.52 -3.86
CA ILE A 22 -8.46 -0.61 -2.52
C ILE A 22 -9.98 -0.74 -2.57
N GLU A 23 -10.62 0.01 -3.46
CA GLU A 23 -12.05 -0.02 -3.55
C GLU A 23 -12.57 -1.29 -4.18
N ARG A 24 -11.72 -2.01 -4.89
CA ARG A 24 -12.11 -3.26 -5.52
C ARG A 24 -11.64 -4.46 -4.74
N ALA A 25 -11.40 -4.28 -3.46
CA ALA A 25 -11.07 -5.38 -2.57
C ALA A 25 -9.74 -6.04 -2.89
N ARG A 26 -8.81 -5.24 -3.40
CA ARG A 26 -7.49 -5.77 -3.63
C ARG A 26 -6.53 -5.32 -2.55
N LEU A 27 -7.05 -4.86 -1.44
CA LEU A 27 -6.25 -4.49 -0.29
C LEU A 27 -5.91 -5.78 0.43
N LEU A 28 -4.64 -6.04 0.58
CA LEU A 28 -4.19 -7.28 1.19
C LEU A 28 -4.11 -7.16 2.70
N ASP A 29 -3.73 -6.00 3.19
CA ASP A 29 -3.58 -5.83 4.62
C ASP A 29 -3.40 -4.36 4.93
N ILE A 30 -3.57 -4.00 6.18
CA ILE A 30 -3.25 -2.66 6.67
C ILE A 30 -2.44 -2.89 7.93
N VAL A 31 -1.20 -2.42 7.93
CA VAL A 31 -0.31 -2.67 9.04
C VAL A 31 0.23 -1.35 9.56
N GLU A 32 0.76 -1.38 10.76
CA GLU A 32 1.34 -0.20 11.34
C GLU A 32 2.76 -0.04 10.85
N HIS A 33 3.22 1.19 10.83
CA HIS A 33 4.58 1.46 10.41
C HIS A 33 5.52 0.77 11.39
N PRO A 34 6.58 0.13 10.91
CA PRO A 34 7.48 -0.59 11.82
C PRO A 34 8.18 0.31 12.82
N ASN A 35 8.41 1.57 12.46
CA ASN A 35 9.05 2.48 13.40
C ASN A 35 7.98 3.32 14.07
N GLN A 36 7.37 2.79 15.12
CA GLN A 36 6.28 3.47 15.78
C GLN A 36 6.70 4.72 16.52
N GLU A 37 7.92 4.76 16.99
CA GLU A 37 8.34 5.96 17.68
C GLU A 37 8.38 7.16 16.79
N ARG A 38 8.79 6.99 15.57
CA ARG A 38 8.89 8.10 14.68
C ARG A 38 7.67 8.29 13.82
N TYR A 39 7.02 7.19 13.45
CA TYR A 39 5.90 7.26 12.53
C TYR A 39 4.65 6.62 13.10
N GLY A 40 4.39 6.87 14.37
CA GLY A 40 3.28 6.22 15.03
C GLY A 40 1.93 6.53 14.45
N GLU A 41 1.82 7.65 13.75
CA GLU A 41 0.55 7.99 13.14
C GLU A 41 0.41 7.44 11.75
N GLN A 42 1.43 6.79 11.23
CA GLN A 42 1.37 6.28 9.88
C GLN A 42 1.05 4.80 9.89
N ARG A 43 0.22 4.40 8.95
CA ARG A 43 -0.03 3.00 8.72
C ARG A 43 0.29 2.74 7.26
N ILE A 44 0.25 1.50 6.86
CA ILE A 44 0.65 1.11 5.52
C ILE A 44 -0.41 0.22 4.92
N PHE A 45 -0.94 0.61 3.78
CA PHE A 45 -1.80 -0.26 3.00
C PHE A 45 -0.89 -1.22 2.23
N ILE A 46 -1.23 -2.48 2.22
CA ILE A 46 -0.54 -3.45 1.37
C ILE A 46 -1.53 -3.82 0.30
N VAL A 47 -1.24 -3.44 -0.93
CA VAL A 47 -2.20 -3.51 -2.02
C VAL A 47 -1.70 -4.40 -3.14
N ASN A 48 -2.59 -5.20 -3.69
CA ASN A 48 -2.27 -6.05 -4.83
C ASN A 48 -2.55 -5.24 -6.11
N ILE A 49 -1.51 -4.90 -6.83
CA ILE A 49 -1.64 -4.20 -8.08
C ILE A 49 -0.96 -5.05 -9.13
N ARG A 50 -1.76 -5.62 -10.03
CA ARG A 50 -1.23 -6.46 -11.10
C ARG A 50 -0.42 -7.61 -10.57
N GLU A 51 -0.93 -8.22 -9.50
CA GLU A 51 -0.31 -9.40 -8.90
C GLU A 51 1.03 -9.12 -8.27
N TYR A 52 1.25 -7.90 -7.84
CA TYR A 52 2.45 -7.56 -7.10
C TYR A 52 2.04 -6.71 -5.91
N ALA A 53 2.67 -6.90 -4.77
CA ALA A 53 2.28 -6.19 -3.56
C ALA A 53 3.05 -4.89 -3.45
N TYR A 54 2.31 -3.83 -3.18
CA TYR A 54 2.89 -2.51 -2.99
C TYR A 54 2.55 -2.01 -1.61
N LEU A 55 3.49 -1.34 -1.00
CA LEU A 55 3.30 -0.74 0.31
C LEU A 55 3.00 0.74 0.10
N VAL A 56 1.92 1.20 0.70
CA VAL A 56 1.52 2.58 0.52
C VAL A 56 1.31 3.20 1.90
N PRO A 57 2.35 3.80 2.45
CA PRO A 57 2.23 4.45 3.75
C PRO A 57 1.25 5.61 3.66
N PHE A 58 0.46 5.79 4.70
CA PHE A 58 -0.54 6.84 4.69
C PHE A 58 -0.78 7.40 6.08
N VAL A 59 -1.35 8.58 6.12
CA VAL A 59 -1.77 9.21 7.35
C VAL A 59 -3.25 9.53 7.17
N GLU A 60 -4.04 9.22 8.16
CA GLU A 60 -5.47 9.42 8.06
C GLU A 60 -5.92 10.50 9.04
N THR A 61 -6.74 11.42 8.58
CA THR A 61 -7.40 12.36 9.45
C THR A 61 -8.89 12.08 9.35
N GLU A 62 -9.68 12.91 10.00
CA GLU A 62 -11.11 12.69 9.99
C GLU A 62 -11.71 12.80 8.62
N ARG A 63 -11.10 13.53 7.74
CA ARG A 63 -11.66 13.77 6.43
C ARG A 63 -10.85 13.29 5.28
N GLU A 64 -9.58 13.02 5.49
CA GLU A 64 -8.70 12.74 4.38
C GLU A 64 -7.75 11.62 4.68
N ILE A 65 -7.31 10.94 3.64
CA ILE A 65 -6.24 10.00 3.74
C ILE A 65 -5.13 10.55 2.85
N PHE A 66 -3.97 10.76 3.44
CA PHE A 66 -2.83 11.27 2.69
C PHE A 66 -1.90 10.11 2.38
N LEU A 67 -1.83 9.72 1.13
CA LEU A 67 -0.94 8.66 0.69
C LEU A 67 0.44 9.27 0.51
N LYS A 68 1.43 8.65 1.12
CA LYS A 68 2.76 9.24 1.13
C LYS A 68 3.61 8.82 -0.05
N THR A 69 3.54 7.57 -0.41
CA THR A 69 4.35 7.10 -1.53
C THR A 69 3.86 5.70 -1.88
N ILE A 70 4.41 5.13 -2.94
CA ILE A 70 4.05 3.79 -3.39
C ILE A 70 5.35 3.03 -3.54
N ILE A 71 5.51 1.96 -2.79
CA ILE A 71 6.76 1.23 -2.75
C ILE A 71 6.52 -0.22 -3.14
N PRO A 72 7.11 -0.70 -4.22
CA PRO A 72 6.97 -2.12 -4.54
C PRO A 72 7.72 -2.95 -3.50
N SER A 73 7.17 -4.07 -3.13
CA SER A 73 7.77 -4.89 -2.10
C SER A 73 7.77 -6.35 -2.51
N ARG A 74 8.95 -6.87 -2.75
CA ARG A 74 9.08 -8.28 -3.08
C ARG A 74 8.73 -9.13 -1.88
N LYS A 75 9.12 -8.69 -0.70
CA LYS A 75 8.84 -9.45 0.49
C LYS A 75 7.36 -9.56 0.75
N ALA A 76 6.64 -8.48 0.57
CA ALA A 76 5.19 -8.51 0.76
C ALA A 76 4.53 -9.34 -0.33
N THR A 77 5.06 -9.28 -1.54
CA THR A 77 4.51 -10.07 -2.62
C THR A 77 4.61 -11.54 -2.29
N ARG A 78 5.75 -11.97 -1.75
CA ARG A 78 5.87 -13.36 -1.37
C ARG A 78 4.95 -13.71 -0.24
N LYS A 79 4.83 -12.83 0.73
CA LYS A 79 4.03 -13.12 1.90
C LYS A 79 2.55 -13.21 1.58
N TYR A 80 2.05 -12.32 0.75
CA TYR A 80 0.63 -12.24 0.52
C TYR A 80 0.15 -12.85 -0.80
N LEU A 81 1.02 -12.93 -1.78
CA LEU A 81 0.61 -13.40 -3.08
C LEU A 81 1.37 -14.63 -3.54
N GLY A 82 2.46 -14.93 -2.91
CA GLY A 82 3.30 -16.01 -3.38
C GLY A 82 3.07 -17.33 -2.74
N GLY A 83 2.15 -17.37 -1.81
CA GLY A 83 1.98 -18.59 -1.06
C GLY A 83 1.60 -19.77 -1.90
N SER A 84 0.85 -19.52 -2.91
CA SER A 84 0.39 -20.60 -3.70
C SER A 84 1.50 -21.22 -4.50
N ARG A 85 2.61 -20.52 -4.59
CA ARG A 85 3.64 -21.04 -5.32
C ARG A 85 4.42 -21.96 -4.53
N GLY A 86 3.99 -22.31 -3.45
CA GLY A 86 4.65 -23.30 -2.79
C GLY A 86 5.91 -22.99 -2.22
N GLY A 87 6.02 -22.05 -1.69
CA GLY A 87 7.16 -21.80 -0.99
C GLY A 87 8.37 -21.59 -1.60
N GLU A 88 8.32 -21.09 -2.65
CA GLU A 88 9.41 -20.77 -3.22
C GLU A 88 10.06 -19.80 -2.47
N ASP A 89 9.69 -19.42 -1.51
CA ASP A 89 10.32 -18.47 -0.82
C ASP A 89 10.44 -18.72 0.43
#